data_315ccc26f6f64b9dd11c5f94adc4dc33
#
_entry.id   315ccc26f6f64b9dd11c5f94adc4dc33
#
_cell.length_a   1.000
_cell.length_b   1.000
_cell.length_c   1.000
_cell.angle_alpha   90.00
_cell.angle_beta   90.00
_cell.angle_gamma   90.00
#
_symmetry.space_group_name_H-M   'P 1'
#
loop_
_entity.id
_entity.type
_entity.pdbx_description
1 polymer ?
#
loop_
_entity_poly.entity_id
_entity_poly.type
_entity_poly.pdbx_seq_one_letter_code
_entity_poly.pdbx_strand_id
1 'polypeptide(L)'
;AMTPLQVALVQRACQQDAATNLHAIRTLLEPLRGEKIDLLVLPELHNGPYFCVSEEAAQFERAEPIPGPSTTALGQLARELNAVVIGSLFERRAAGLYHNSAVVLERDGSLAGCYRKMHIPDDPGYYEKYYFTPGDLPHNRPEQAFRPIQTSAGLLGVMVCWDQWYPEAARLMALAGAEL
;
A
#
# COMPACT_ATOMS: atom_id res chain seq x y z
N ALA A 1 -1.87 -23.41 -20.07
CA ALA A 1 -1.40 -23.48 -18.68
C ALA A 1 -1.12 -22.06 -18.22
N MET A 2 -1.66 -21.64 -17.07
CA MET A 2 -1.32 -20.34 -16.48
C MET A 2 0.14 -20.40 -15.99
N THR A 3 0.91 -19.38 -16.33
CA THR A 3 2.29 -19.25 -15.81
C THR A 3 2.19 -18.87 -14.33
N PRO A 4 2.91 -19.55 -13.41
CA PRO A 4 2.93 -19.20 -12.01
C PRO A 4 3.41 -17.76 -11.79
N LEU A 5 2.72 -16.99 -10.96
CA LEU A 5 3.12 -15.66 -10.56
C LEU A 5 4.21 -15.75 -9.48
N GLN A 6 5.32 -15.05 -9.66
CA GLN A 6 6.39 -14.95 -8.67
C GLN A 6 6.18 -13.71 -7.81
N VAL A 7 5.88 -13.94 -6.52
CA VAL A 7 5.58 -12.86 -5.56
C VAL A 7 6.67 -12.79 -4.50
N ALA A 8 7.21 -11.59 -4.29
CA ALA A 8 8.11 -11.30 -3.19
C ALA A 8 7.37 -10.50 -2.11
N LEU A 9 7.44 -10.96 -0.87
CA LEU A 9 6.86 -10.30 0.30
C LEU A 9 8.00 -9.79 1.18
N VAL A 10 8.05 -8.47 1.43
CA VAL A 10 9.02 -7.89 2.36
C VAL A 10 8.39 -7.81 3.74
N GLN A 11 9.04 -8.46 4.71
CA GLN A 11 8.67 -8.37 6.12
C GLN A 11 9.87 -7.90 6.93
N ARG A 12 9.78 -6.69 7.49
CA ARG A 12 10.85 -6.08 8.28
C ARG A 12 10.33 -5.02 9.23
N ALA A 13 11.09 -4.74 10.29
CA ALA A 13 10.89 -3.55 11.12
C ALA A 13 11.36 -2.30 10.37
N CYS A 14 10.55 -1.24 10.34
CA CYS A 14 10.89 0.03 9.73
C CYS A 14 11.63 0.94 10.72
N GLN A 15 12.54 1.77 10.18
CA GLN A 15 13.27 2.80 10.89
C GLN A 15 12.64 4.18 10.67
N GLN A 16 13.07 5.20 11.41
CA GLN A 16 12.49 6.55 11.35
C GLN A 16 12.64 7.21 9.98
N ASP A 17 13.76 6.98 9.30
CA ASP A 17 14.07 7.62 8.03
C ASP A 17 13.61 6.79 6.83
N ALA A 18 12.84 7.42 5.94
CA ALA A 18 12.27 6.78 4.75
C ALA A 18 13.35 6.31 3.76
N ALA A 19 14.43 7.08 3.58
CA ALA A 19 15.53 6.71 2.68
C ALA A 19 16.28 5.47 3.20
N THR A 20 16.49 5.39 4.52
CA THR A 20 17.07 4.22 5.19
C THR A 20 16.18 2.98 5.00
N ASN A 21 14.85 3.13 5.10
CA ASN A 21 13.91 2.04 4.85
C ASN A 21 13.98 1.55 3.40
N LEU A 22 13.99 2.46 2.43
CA LEU A 22 14.10 2.12 1.01
C LEU A 22 15.44 1.42 0.70
N HIS A 23 16.55 1.91 1.26
CA HIS A 23 17.85 1.26 1.12
C HIS A 23 17.85 -0.16 1.67
N ALA A 24 17.28 -0.36 2.87
CA ALA A 24 17.18 -1.68 3.49
C ALA A 24 16.28 -2.64 2.69
N ILE A 25 15.19 -2.14 2.08
CA ILE A 25 14.36 -2.93 1.16
C ILE A 25 15.21 -3.39 -0.04
N ARG A 26 15.96 -2.50 -0.68
CA ARG A 26 16.86 -2.86 -1.78
C ARG A 26 17.89 -3.92 -1.38
N THR A 27 18.48 -3.77 -0.19
CA THR A 27 19.45 -4.76 0.35
C THR A 27 18.80 -6.14 0.55
N LEU A 28 17.55 -6.20 1.06
CA LEU A 28 16.83 -7.46 1.20
C LEU A 28 16.52 -8.13 -0.15
N LEU A 29 16.40 -7.35 -1.21
CA LEU A 29 16.10 -7.84 -2.55
C LEU A 29 17.36 -8.21 -3.35
N GLU A 30 18.56 -7.88 -2.88
CA GLU A 30 19.83 -8.23 -3.56
C GLU A 30 19.97 -9.73 -3.90
N PRO A 31 19.60 -10.68 -2.99
CA PRO A 31 19.66 -12.11 -3.30
C PRO A 31 18.72 -12.54 -4.44
N LEU A 32 17.70 -11.73 -4.75
CA LEU A 32 16.73 -11.98 -5.82
C LEU A 32 17.12 -11.28 -7.13
N ARG A 33 18.28 -10.63 -7.16
CA ARG A 33 18.76 -9.93 -8.36
C ARG A 33 18.97 -10.92 -9.51
N GLY A 34 18.26 -10.68 -10.62
CA GLY A 34 18.25 -11.59 -11.78
C GLY A 34 17.17 -12.67 -11.74
N GLU A 35 16.50 -12.84 -10.61
CA GLU A 35 15.27 -13.66 -10.55
C GLU A 35 14.08 -12.89 -11.10
N LYS A 36 13.14 -13.62 -11.70
CA LYS A 36 11.90 -13.03 -12.14
C LYS A 36 11.00 -12.77 -10.93
N ILE A 37 10.67 -11.51 -10.68
CA ILE A 37 9.62 -11.10 -9.72
C ILE A 37 8.50 -10.46 -10.52
N ASP A 38 7.27 -10.92 -10.34
CA ASP A 38 6.09 -10.33 -10.99
C ASP A 38 5.43 -9.28 -10.10
N LEU A 39 5.44 -9.50 -8.78
CA LEU A 39 4.81 -8.65 -7.78
C LEU A 39 5.69 -8.56 -6.52
N LEU A 40 5.95 -7.34 -6.07
CA LEU A 40 6.57 -7.04 -4.78
C LEU A 40 5.55 -6.39 -3.86
N VAL A 41 5.39 -6.92 -2.64
CA VAL A 41 4.50 -6.34 -1.61
C VAL A 41 5.32 -5.91 -0.41
N LEU A 42 5.19 -4.64 -0.03
CA LEU A 42 5.84 -4.03 1.12
C LEU A 42 4.90 -4.00 2.34
N PRO A 43 5.45 -3.83 3.56
CA PRO A 43 4.63 -3.68 4.77
C PRO A 43 3.72 -2.46 4.74
N GLU A 44 2.66 -2.48 5.56
CA GLU A 44 1.86 -1.30 5.85
C GLU A 44 2.75 -0.15 6.35
N LEU A 45 2.52 1.08 5.85
CA LEU A 45 3.28 2.29 6.20
C LEU A 45 4.81 2.09 6.10
N HIS A 46 5.26 1.45 4.99
CA HIS A 46 6.61 0.92 4.78
C HIS A 46 7.75 1.93 4.91
N ASN A 47 7.46 3.23 4.85
CA ASN A 47 8.44 4.32 4.86
C ASN A 47 8.81 4.83 6.26
N GLY A 48 8.24 4.24 7.33
CA GLY A 48 8.53 4.59 8.71
C GLY A 48 8.01 3.57 9.71
N PRO A 49 8.33 3.72 11.01
CA PRO A 49 7.73 2.90 12.05
C PRO A 49 6.22 3.20 12.15
N TYR A 50 5.47 2.21 12.63
CA TYR A 50 4.06 2.39 12.91
C TYR A 50 3.88 3.39 14.05
N PHE A 51 3.33 4.55 13.74
CA PHE A 51 3.25 5.69 14.68
C PHE A 51 1.89 5.78 15.39
N CYS A 52 0.88 5.00 15.00
CA CYS A 52 -0.46 5.08 15.58
C CYS A 52 -0.56 4.42 16.97
N VAL A 53 0.57 4.10 17.60
CA VAL A 53 0.63 3.63 19.00
C VAL A 53 0.27 4.73 20.00
N SER A 54 0.33 5.99 19.59
CA SER A 54 -0.02 7.19 20.36
C SER A 54 -0.68 8.23 19.45
N GLU A 55 -1.33 9.23 20.07
CA GLU A 55 -1.95 10.36 19.38
C GLU A 55 -1.01 11.57 19.45
N GLU A 56 -0.22 11.79 18.40
CA GLU A 56 0.79 12.83 18.35
C GLU A 56 0.65 13.70 17.09
N ALA A 57 0.30 14.97 17.25
CA ALA A 57 0.09 15.89 16.13
C ALA A 57 1.34 16.04 15.24
N ALA A 58 2.55 15.89 15.80
CA ALA A 58 3.79 15.95 15.04
C ALA A 58 3.90 14.89 13.95
N GLN A 59 3.19 13.75 14.06
CA GLN A 59 3.22 12.69 13.05
C GLN A 59 2.56 13.10 11.73
N PHE A 60 1.70 14.13 11.72
CA PHE A 60 1.10 14.65 10.48
C PHE A 60 2.14 15.25 9.52
N GLU A 61 3.32 15.64 10.03
CA GLU A 61 4.45 16.08 9.21
C GLU A 61 4.99 15.00 8.26
N ARG A 62 4.71 13.71 8.56
CA ARG A 62 5.12 12.56 7.76
C ARG A 62 4.21 12.32 6.56
N ALA A 63 3.05 12.98 6.53
CA ALA A 63 2.07 12.77 5.47
C ALA A 63 2.51 13.43 4.16
N GLU A 64 2.39 12.70 3.06
CA GLU A 64 2.79 13.15 1.74
C GLU A 64 1.63 13.05 0.72
N PRO A 65 1.66 13.84 -0.37
CA PRO A 65 0.66 13.69 -1.43
C PRO A 65 0.87 12.40 -2.23
N ILE A 66 -0.17 11.97 -2.96
CA ILE A 66 -0.09 10.96 -4.00
C ILE A 66 -0.47 11.63 -5.34
N PRO A 67 0.44 11.66 -6.34
CA PRO A 67 1.84 11.22 -6.31
C PRO A 67 2.73 12.11 -5.43
N GLY A 68 3.82 11.52 -4.89
CA GLY A 68 4.74 12.18 -3.99
C GLY A 68 6.08 11.44 -3.90
N PRO A 69 6.92 11.75 -2.89
CA PRO A 69 8.25 11.16 -2.73
C PRO A 69 8.23 9.62 -2.70
N SER A 70 7.35 9.01 -1.90
CA SER A 70 7.26 7.55 -1.80
C SER A 70 6.83 6.92 -3.12
N THR A 71 5.81 7.45 -3.81
CA THR A 71 5.40 6.91 -5.12
C THR A 71 6.49 7.03 -6.16
N THR A 72 7.29 8.10 -6.13
CA THR A 72 8.45 8.27 -7.01
C THR A 72 9.51 7.20 -6.73
N ALA A 73 9.85 6.98 -5.46
CA ALA A 73 10.84 5.98 -5.06
C ALA A 73 10.39 4.55 -5.37
N LEU A 74 9.12 4.23 -5.13
CA LEU A 74 8.54 2.93 -5.46
C LEU A 74 8.43 2.71 -6.97
N GLY A 75 8.13 3.75 -7.75
CA GLY A 75 8.14 3.69 -9.21
C GLY A 75 9.53 3.42 -9.79
N GLN A 76 10.59 3.97 -9.17
CA GLN A 76 11.97 3.62 -9.52
C GLN A 76 12.27 2.15 -9.19
N LEU A 77 11.87 1.68 -8.02
CA LEU A 77 12.04 0.28 -7.60
C LEU A 77 11.30 -0.69 -8.55
N ALA A 78 10.08 -0.34 -8.96
CA ALA A 78 9.29 -1.12 -9.92
C ALA A 78 10.03 -1.29 -11.27
N ARG A 79 10.61 -0.20 -11.78
CA ARG A 79 11.44 -0.25 -13.00
C ARG A 79 12.70 -1.09 -12.81
N GLU A 80 13.43 -0.91 -11.71
CA GLU A 80 14.65 -1.65 -11.40
C GLU A 80 14.43 -3.16 -11.36
N LEU A 81 13.27 -3.58 -10.78
CA LEU A 81 12.89 -4.99 -10.64
C LEU A 81 12.11 -5.53 -11.85
N ASN A 82 11.63 -4.66 -12.73
CA ASN A 82 10.64 -5.00 -13.76
C ASN A 82 9.43 -5.74 -13.18
N ALA A 83 8.93 -5.27 -12.03
CA ALA A 83 7.86 -5.88 -11.24
C ALA A 83 6.79 -4.85 -10.85
N VAL A 84 5.55 -5.31 -10.67
CA VAL A 84 4.54 -4.50 -10.00
C VAL A 84 4.91 -4.37 -8.52
N VAL A 85 4.78 -3.16 -7.96
CA VAL A 85 5.14 -2.88 -6.56
C VAL A 85 3.95 -2.31 -5.82
N ILE A 86 3.62 -2.91 -4.68
CA ILE A 86 2.62 -2.39 -3.73
C ILE A 86 3.33 -1.88 -2.49
N GLY A 87 3.10 -0.61 -2.14
CA GLY A 87 3.53 0.00 -0.89
C GLY A 87 2.39 0.76 -0.24
N SER A 88 2.49 1.04 1.04
CA SER A 88 1.49 1.80 1.79
C SER A 88 2.16 2.99 2.46
N LEU A 89 1.44 4.11 2.52
CA LEU A 89 1.98 5.38 3.03
C LEU A 89 0.90 6.22 3.72
N PHE A 90 1.34 7.20 4.51
CA PHE A 90 0.48 8.22 5.11
C PHE A 90 0.20 9.30 4.06
N GLU A 91 -0.99 9.26 3.46
CA GLU A 91 -1.43 10.21 2.43
C GLU A 91 -1.96 11.50 3.06
N ARG A 92 -1.48 12.64 2.59
CA ARG A 92 -2.14 13.95 2.73
C ARG A 92 -2.86 14.26 1.42
N ARG A 93 -4.16 13.97 1.37
CA ARG A 93 -4.99 14.20 0.18
C ARG A 93 -5.37 15.67 0.01
N ALA A 94 -5.61 16.35 1.13
CA ALA A 94 -5.92 17.77 1.22
C ALA A 94 -5.59 18.27 2.62
N ALA A 95 -5.72 19.58 2.84
CA ALA A 95 -5.62 20.14 4.19
C ALA A 95 -6.69 19.53 5.10
N GLY A 96 -6.27 18.90 6.21
CA GLY A 96 -7.16 18.22 7.15
C GLY A 96 -7.75 16.88 6.68
N LEU A 97 -7.33 16.35 5.52
CA LEU A 97 -7.81 15.08 4.98
C LEU A 97 -6.65 14.13 4.72
N TYR A 98 -6.57 13.08 5.52
CA TYR A 98 -5.47 12.13 5.53
C TYR A 98 -5.96 10.69 5.44
N HIS A 99 -5.18 9.82 4.83
CA HIS A 99 -5.51 8.40 4.67
C HIS A 99 -4.29 7.51 4.91
N ASN A 100 -4.54 6.26 5.30
CA ASN A 100 -3.60 5.16 5.13
C ASN A 100 -3.87 4.57 3.74
N SER A 101 -2.93 4.76 2.82
CA SER A 101 -3.14 4.49 1.39
C SER A 101 -2.13 3.51 0.85
N ALA A 102 -2.61 2.42 0.25
CA ALA A 102 -1.79 1.54 -0.56
C ALA A 102 -1.72 2.08 -2.00
N VAL A 103 -0.52 2.14 -2.54
CA VAL A 103 -0.24 2.54 -3.92
C VAL A 103 0.29 1.36 -4.70
N VAL A 104 -0.17 1.21 -5.93
CA VAL A 104 0.26 0.15 -6.85
C VAL A 104 1.00 0.79 -8.01
N LEU A 105 2.28 0.46 -8.15
CA LEU A 105 3.15 0.95 -9.23
C LEU A 105 3.30 -0.16 -10.26
N GLU A 106 3.11 0.19 -11.52
CA GLU A 106 3.32 -0.70 -12.67
C GLU A 106 4.82 -0.88 -12.93
N ARG A 107 5.20 -1.91 -13.70
CA ARG A 107 6.60 -2.25 -14.07
C ARG A 107 7.37 -1.09 -14.71
N ASP A 108 6.66 -0.21 -15.41
CA ASP A 108 7.25 1.01 -15.99
C ASP A 108 7.39 2.16 -14.99
N GLY A 109 6.97 1.93 -13.73
CA GLY A 109 7.01 2.88 -12.63
C GLY A 109 5.83 3.85 -12.60
N SER A 110 4.85 3.71 -13.49
CA SER A 110 3.63 4.51 -13.44
C SER A 110 2.72 4.08 -12.29
N LEU A 111 1.89 4.99 -11.78
CA LEU A 111 0.89 4.69 -10.76
C LEU A 111 -0.30 3.98 -11.42
N ALA A 112 -0.45 2.68 -11.19
CA ALA A 112 -1.57 1.89 -11.67
C ALA A 112 -2.86 2.19 -10.89
N GLY A 113 -2.74 2.44 -9.59
CA GLY A 113 -3.89 2.77 -8.76
C GLY A 113 -3.54 3.03 -7.29
N CYS A 114 -4.55 3.40 -6.55
CA CYS A 114 -4.47 3.67 -5.11
C CYS A 114 -5.71 3.10 -4.43
N TYR A 115 -5.49 2.43 -3.30
CA TYR A 115 -6.54 1.98 -2.38
C TYR A 115 -6.36 2.68 -1.04
N ARG A 116 -7.40 3.32 -0.54
CA ARG A 116 -7.43 3.94 0.78
C ARG A 116 -8.12 3.00 1.76
N LYS A 117 -7.42 2.66 2.84
CA LYS A 117 -7.93 1.76 3.90
C LYS A 117 -9.34 2.16 4.31
N MET A 118 -10.26 1.21 4.30
CA MET A 118 -11.67 1.45 4.62
C MET A 118 -11.97 1.23 6.10
N HIS A 119 -11.34 0.22 6.71
CA HIS A 119 -11.56 -0.14 8.10
C HIS A 119 -10.43 0.41 8.96
N ILE A 120 -10.73 1.47 9.69
CA ILE A 120 -9.74 2.21 10.50
C ILE A 120 -9.90 1.81 11.96
N PRO A 121 -8.91 1.12 12.58
CA PRO A 121 -8.96 0.74 13.99
C PRO A 121 -8.85 1.95 14.93
N ASP A 122 -9.36 1.76 16.15
CA ASP A 122 -9.35 2.76 17.23
C ASP A 122 -9.27 2.07 18.59
N ASP A 123 -8.37 1.12 18.72
CA ASP A 123 -8.10 0.39 19.95
C ASP A 123 -6.83 0.90 20.64
N PRO A 124 -6.61 0.62 21.93
CA PRO A 124 -5.35 0.96 22.59
C PRO A 124 -4.13 0.43 21.85
N GLY A 125 -3.23 1.34 21.47
CA GLY A 125 -2.05 1.06 20.65
C GLY A 125 -2.31 1.04 19.14
N TYR A 126 -3.55 1.30 18.69
CA TYR A 126 -3.96 1.37 17.29
C TYR A 126 -4.87 2.58 17.05
N TYR A 127 -4.42 3.78 17.48
CA TYR A 127 -5.19 5.02 17.39
C TYR A 127 -5.22 5.58 15.97
N GLU A 128 -5.58 4.75 15.00
CA GLU A 128 -5.55 5.14 13.58
C GLU A 128 -6.61 6.17 13.23
N LYS A 129 -7.76 6.20 13.93
CA LYS A 129 -8.80 7.21 13.69
C LYS A 129 -8.37 8.63 14.03
N TYR A 130 -7.35 8.80 14.87
CA TYR A 130 -6.76 10.10 15.13
C TYR A 130 -6.10 10.67 13.87
N TYR A 131 -5.55 9.80 13.03
CA TYR A 131 -4.75 10.18 11.86
C TYR A 131 -5.51 10.04 10.55
N PHE A 132 -6.30 8.99 10.36
CA PHE A 132 -6.80 8.58 9.06
C PHE A 132 -8.31 8.67 8.94
N THR A 133 -8.75 9.24 7.82
CA THR A 133 -10.11 9.13 7.33
C THR A 133 -10.23 7.83 6.51
N PRO A 134 -11.31 7.04 6.62
CA PRO A 134 -11.59 5.94 5.72
C PRO A 134 -11.56 6.36 4.25
N GLY A 135 -11.35 5.41 3.37
CA GLY A 135 -11.43 5.63 1.93
C GLY A 135 -12.84 6.09 1.50
N ASP A 136 -12.95 6.54 0.26
CA ASP A 136 -14.22 7.04 -0.27
C ASP A 136 -15.27 5.92 -0.35
N LEU A 137 -16.48 6.20 0.16
CA LEU A 137 -17.65 5.36 0.02
C LEU A 137 -18.63 6.06 -0.94
N PRO A 138 -18.69 5.67 -2.23
CA PRO A 138 -19.61 6.28 -3.18
C PRO A 138 -21.07 6.06 -2.75
N HIS A 139 -21.83 7.15 -2.59
CA HIS A 139 -23.19 7.13 -2.05
C HIS A 139 -24.14 6.14 -2.76
N ASN A 140 -24.01 6.04 -4.07
CA ASN A 140 -24.90 5.21 -4.88
C ASN A 140 -24.30 3.86 -5.27
N ARG A 141 -23.06 3.58 -4.89
CA ARG A 141 -22.31 2.37 -5.25
C ARG A 141 -21.28 2.02 -4.19
N PRO A 142 -21.69 1.63 -2.99
CA PRO A 142 -20.76 1.30 -1.92
C PRO A 142 -19.81 0.14 -2.26
N GLU A 143 -20.22 -0.77 -3.14
CA GLU A 143 -19.36 -1.84 -3.67
C GLU A 143 -18.14 -1.31 -4.42
N GLN A 144 -18.19 -0.07 -4.89
CA GLN A 144 -17.06 0.57 -5.58
C GLN A 144 -15.95 1.04 -4.64
N ALA A 145 -16.16 1.00 -3.33
CA ALA A 145 -15.09 1.25 -2.35
C ALA A 145 -14.00 0.16 -2.38
N PHE A 146 -14.38 -1.05 -2.79
CA PHE A 146 -13.49 -2.21 -2.89
C PHE A 146 -13.29 -2.61 -4.35
N ARG A 147 -12.50 -1.80 -5.08
CA ARG A 147 -12.21 -2.03 -6.50
C ARG A 147 -10.82 -2.61 -6.68
N PRO A 148 -10.70 -3.74 -7.38
CA PRO A 148 -9.42 -4.24 -7.81
C PRO A 148 -8.72 -3.28 -8.77
N ILE A 149 -7.39 -3.32 -8.77
CA ILE A 149 -6.52 -2.49 -9.59
C ILE A 149 -5.92 -3.35 -10.70
N GLN A 150 -6.13 -2.95 -11.95
CA GLN A 150 -5.56 -3.65 -13.10
C GLN A 150 -4.08 -3.38 -13.21
N THR A 151 -3.29 -4.45 -13.37
CA THR A 151 -1.84 -4.40 -13.55
C THR A 151 -1.36 -5.47 -14.53
N SER A 152 -0.08 -5.41 -14.90
CA SER A 152 0.56 -6.47 -15.69
C SER A 152 0.76 -7.77 -14.89
N ALA A 153 0.62 -7.75 -13.57
CA ALA A 153 0.63 -8.94 -12.71
C ALA A 153 -0.75 -9.55 -12.52
N GLY A 154 -1.81 -8.94 -13.05
CA GLY A 154 -3.20 -9.37 -12.91
C GLY A 154 -4.09 -8.28 -12.32
N LEU A 155 -5.33 -8.64 -12.04
CA LEU A 155 -6.32 -7.78 -11.39
C LEU A 155 -6.21 -7.96 -9.87
N LEU A 156 -5.60 -6.96 -9.20
CA LEU A 156 -5.19 -7.04 -7.80
C LEU A 156 -6.25 -6.47 -6.85
N GLY A 157 -6.74 -7.27 -5.91
CA GLY A 157 -7.57 -6.85 -4.79
C GLY A 157 -6.72 -6.42 -3.61
N VAL A 158 -6.49 -5.10 -3.49
CA VAL A 158 -5.61 -4.55 -2.44
C VAL A 158 -6.42 -4.20 -1.20
N MET A 159 -5.97 -4.71 -0.05
CA MET A 159 -6.53 -4.41 1.27
C MET A 159 -5.38 -4.07 2.23
N VAL A 160 -5.67 -3.31 3.29
CA VAL A 160 -4.67 -2.90 4.27
C VAL A 160 -5.06 -3.38 5.66
N CYS A 161 -4.22 -4.21 6.28
CA CYS A 161 -4.23 -4.61 7.68
C CYS A 161 -5.63 -5.06 8.17
N TRP A 162 -6.34 -4.22 8.92
CA TRP A 162 -7.63 -4.55 9.53
C TRP A 162 -8.76 -4.83 8.54
N ASP A 163 -8.63 -4.36 7.28
CA ASP A 163 -9.59 -4.70 6.21
C ASP A 163 -9.78 -6.22 6.05
N GLN A 164 -8.72 -7.00 6.29
CA GLN A 164 -8.78 -8.47 6.19
C GLN A 164 -9.70 -9.15 7.21
N TRP A 165 -10.03 -8.46 8.32
CA TRP A 165 -10.92 -9.00 9.36
C TRP A 165 -12.40 -8.94 8.96
N TYR A 166 -12.72 -8.18 7.93
CA TYR A 166 -14.07 -7.98 7.41
C TYR A 166 -14.23 -8.79 6.12
N PRO A 167 -14.96 -9.92 6.16
CA PRO A 167 -15.09 -10.81 5.01
C PRO A 167 -15.73 -10.12 3.79
N GLU A 168 -16.50 -9.05 4.01
CA GLU A 168 -17.11 -8.24 2.95
C GLU A 168 -16.06 -7.60 2.04
N ALA A 169 -14.95 -7.13 2.58
CA ALA A 169 -13.88 -6.48 1.80
C ALA A 169 -13.32 -7.47 0.76
N ALA A 170 -12.85 -8.63 1.20
CA ALA A 170 -12.30 -9.66 0.31
C ALA A 170 -13.36 -10.18 -0.68
N ARG A 171 -14.61 -10.35 -0.21
CA ARG A 171 -15.71 -10.82 -1.05
C ARG A 171 -16.06 -9.84 -2.15
N LEU A 172 -16.13 -8.54 -1.86
CA LEU A 172 -16.41 -7.50 -2.85
C LEU A 172 -15.28 -7.39 -3.87
N MET A 173 -14.01 -7.49 -3.44
CA MET A 173 -12.85 -7.55 -4.35
C MET A 173 -12.96 -8.77 -5.29
N ALA A 174 -13.26 -9.96 -4.75
CA ALA A 174 -13.41 -11.18 -5.54
C ALA A 174 -14.59 -11.09 -6.53
N LEU A 175 -15.75 -10.58 -6.09
CA LEU A 175 -16.91 -10.35 -6.94
C LEU A 175 -16.64 -9.32 -8.05
N ALA A 176 -15.76 -8.35 -7.80
CA ALA A 176 -15.30 -7.40 -8.80
C ALA A 176 -14.22 -7.96 -9.74
N GLY A 177 -13.84 -9.24 -9.55
CA GLY A 177 -12.95 -9.98 -10.45
C GLY A 177 -11.48 -10.01 -10.01
N ALA A 178 -11.15 -9.64 -8.76
CA ALA A 178 -9.78 -9.77 -8.27
C ALA A 178 -9.26 -11.21 -8.45
N GLU A 179 -8.06 -11.32 -8.98
CA GLU A 179 -7.37 -12.59 -9.26
C GLU A 179 -6.36 -12.94 -8.16
N LEU A 180 -5.91 -11.90 -7.43
CA LEU A 180 -4.96 -11.98 -6.33
C LEU A 180 -5.28 -10.90 -5.29
#